data_9acd28c3bd86fbd006cc0364340d6f22
#
_entry.id   9acd28c3bd86fbd006cc0364340d6f22
#
_cell.length_a   1.000
_cell.length_b   1.000
_cell.length_c   1.000
_cell.angle_alpha   90.00
_cell.angle_beta   90.00
_cell.angle_gamma   90.00
#
_symmetry.space_group_name_H-M   'P 1'
#
loop_
_entity.id
_entity.type
_entity.pdbx_description
1 polymer ?
#
loop_
_entity_poly.entity_id
_entity_poly.type
_entity_poly.pdbx_seq_one_letter_code
_entity_poly.pdbx_strand_id
1 'polypeptide(L)'
;SSLKYPETSKTLLEKMTGGDEVSWEEFIARYSEIIISLGRLKGLTDTECDDLLQEVMFRFFQNSKTFVFDPGIARFRTYFGRIIHGKIIDILRKRPPVSQPVETLPEDPADADDGPDDILNTALLYEWRALILHDAMELLRKEVEPITYCAFELYMVQEMPIDQVIS
;
A
#
# COMPACT_ATOMS: atom_id res chain seq x y z
N SER A 1 8.72 -25.37 -29.67
CA SER A 1 8.37 -23.94 -29.68
C SER A 1 8.43 -23.43 -28.26
N SER A 2 9.53 -22.81 -27.90
CA SER A 2 9.69 -22.13 -26.61
C SER A 2 8.72 -20.95 -26.59
N LEU A 3 7.69 -21.02 -25.76
CA LEU A 3 6.89 -19.86 -25.39
C LEU A 3 7.83 -18.85 -24.73
N LYS A 4 8.31 -17.89 -25.51
CA LYS A 4 8.96 -16.70 -24.97
C LYS A 4 7.86 -15.92 -24.27
N TYR A 5 7.79 -16.03 -22.95
CA TYR A 5 7.04 -15.09 -22.14
C TYR A 5 7.62 -13.69 -22.42
N PRO A 6 6.81 -12.71 -22.78
CA PRO A 6 7.31 -11.34 -22.86
C PRO A 6 7.96 -11.00 -21.52
N GLU A 7 9.14 -10.36 -21.57
CA GLU A 7 9.77 -9.86 -20.37
C GLU A 7 8.78 -8.93 -19.68
N THR A 8 8.14 -9.43 -18.63
CA THR A 8 7.25 -8.66 -17.78
C THR A 8 8.09 -7.57 -17.14
N SER A 9 7.76 -6.32 -17.40
CA SER A 9 8.34 -5.22 -16.66
C SER A 9 8.18 -5.50 -15.17
N LYS A 10 9.26 -5.38 -14.40
CA LYS A 10 9.25 -5.61 -12.95
C LYS A 10 8.11 -4.81 -12.31
N THR A 11 7.34 -5.46 -11.44
CA THR A 11 6.35 -4.77 -10.63
C THR A 11 7.05 -3.79 -9.69
N LEU A 12 6.34 -2.78 -9.21
CA LEU A 12 6.90 -1.82 -8.27
C LEU A 12 7.44 -2.52 -7.00
N LEU A 13 6.74 -3.56 -6.53
CA LEU A 13 7.18 -4.34 -5.38
C LEU A 13 8.50 -5.08 -5.66
N GLU A 14 8.66 -5.66 -6.84
CA GLU A 14 9.91 -6.31 -7.27
C GLU A 14 11.07 -5.32 -7.37
N LYS A 15 10.82 -4.11 -7.87
CA LYS A 15 11.82 -3.04 -7.89
C LYS A 15 12.27 -2.67 -6.49
N MET A 16 11.34 -2.49 -5.56
CA MET A 16 11.65 -2.13 -4.17
C MET A 16 12.41 -3.23 -3.44
N THR A 17 11.97 -4.48 -3.57
CA THR A 17 12.64 -5.62 -2.93
C THR A 17 13.98 -5.95 -3.54
N GLY A 18 14.19 -5.61 -4.81
CA GLY A 18 15.44 -5.78 -5.53
C GLY A 18 16.44 -4.63 -5.39
N GLY A 19 16.08 -3.54 -4.72
CA GLY A 19 16.92 -2.35 -4.57
C GLY A 19 16.99 -1.49 -5.84
N ASP A 20 16.03 -1.64 -6.75
CA ASP A 20 15.94 -0.84 -7.97
C ASP A 20 15.41 0.57 -7.65
N GLU A 21 15.72 1.52 -8.53
CA GLU A 21 15.26 2.89 -8.42
C GLU A 21 13.77 2.99 -8.73
N VAL A 22 13.04 3.74 -7.88
CA VAL A 22 11.60 3.96 -7.98
C VAL A 22 11.31 5.45 -8.14
N SER A 23 10.51 5.82 -9.15
CA SER A 23 10.10 7.19 -9.36
C SER A 23 8.95 7.59 -8.45
N TRP A 24 8.85 8.90 -8.18
CA TRP A 24 7.71 9.49 -7.49
C TRP A 24 6.37 9.09 -8.14
N GLU A 25 6.25 9.24 -9.47
CA GLU A 25 5.00 8.96 -10.18
C GLU A 25 4.56 7.50 -10.00
N GLU A 26 5.48 6.55 -10.10
CA GLU A 26 5.20 5.12 -9.86
C GLU A 26 4.71 4.89 -8.44
N PHE A 27 5.37 5.50 -7.46
CA PHE A 27 5.04 5.34 -6.05
C PHE A 27 3.65 5.93 -5.72
N ILE A 28 3.37 7.15 -6.15
CA ILE A 28 2.06 7.79 -5.96
C ILE A 28 0.95 6.97 -6.61
N ALA A 29 1.13 6.60 -7.87
CA ALA A 29 0.11 5.84 -8.60
C ALA A 29 -0.27 4.55 -7.87
N ARG A 30 0.67 3.98 -7.12
CA ARG A 30 0.51 2.68 -6.49
C ARG A 30 0.06 2.74 -5.04
N TYR A 31 0.60 3.65 -4.27
CA TYR A 31 0.44 3.64 -2.80
C TYR A 31 -0.41 4.77 -2.24
N SER A 32 -0.79 5.77 -3.03
CA SER A 32 -1.58 6.89 -2.52
C SER A 32 -2.91 6.45 -1.91
N GLU A 33 -3.62 5.54 -2.55
CA GLU A 33 -4.91 5.04 -2.04
C GLU A 33 -4.75 4.29 -0.71
N ILE A 34 -3.69 3.48 -0.57
CA ILE A 34 -3.39 2.77 0.68
C ILE A 34 -3.16 3.78 1.80
N ILE A 35 -2.35 4.81 1.56
CA ILE A 35 -2.04 5.84 2.55
C ILE A 35 -3.30 6.56 3.00
N ILE A 36 -4.15 6.98 2.05
CA ILE A 36 -5.40 7.68 2.33
C ILE A 36 -6.39 6.78 3.07
N SER A 37 -6.55 5.53 2.65
CA SER A 37 -7.42 4.55 3.31
C SER A 37 -7.03 4.34 4.77
N LEU A 38 -5.73 4.20 5.05
CA LEU A 38 -5.23 4.03 6.41
C LEU A 38 -5.43 5.29 7.25
N GLY A 39 -5.27 6.48 6.66
CA GLY A 39 -5.56 7.75 7.31
C GLY A 39 -7.02 7.87 7.70
N ARG A 40 -7.94 7.56 6.80
CA ARG A 40 -9.38 7.56 7.07
C ARG A 40 -9.77 6.54 8.14
N LEU A 41 -9.19 5.36 8.12
CA LEU A 41 -9.39 4.33 9.15
C LEU A 41 -9.05 4.85 10.55
N LYS A 42 -8.03 5.70 10.65
CA LYS A 42 -7.60 6.33 11.90
C LYS A 42 -8.34 7.63 12.23
N GLY A 43 -9.37 7.96 11.49
CA GLY A 43 -10.21 9.11 11.74
C GLY A 43 -9.62 10.45 11.28
N LEU A 44 -8.67 10.43 10.34
CA LEU A 44 -8.19 11.65 9.70
C LEU A 44 -9.26 12.24 8.77
N THR A 45 -9.35 13.56 8.73
CA THR A 45 -10.14 14.28 7.74
C THR A 45 -9.52 14.19 6.35
N ASP A 46 -10.24 14.54 5.30
CA ASP A 46 -9.71 14.51 3.92
C ASP A 46 -8.47 15.42 3.79
N THR A 47 -8.49 16.60 4.38
CA THR A 47 -7.33 17.51 4.42
C THR A 47 -6.14 16.89 5.15
N GLU A 48 -6.38 16.25 6.29
CA GLU A 48 -5.34 15.54 7.05
C GLU A 48 -4.80 14.32 6.29
N CYS A 49 -5.62 13.64 5.51
CA CYS A 49 -5.17 12.55 4.62
C CYS A 49 -4.24 13.08 3.51
N ASP A 50 -4.54 14.25 2.95
CA ASP A 50 -3.65 14.90 1.98
C ASP A 50 -2.32 15.29 2.62
N ASP A 51 -2.34 15.81 3.83
CA ASP A 51 -1.13 16.11 4.61
C ASP A 51 -0.34 14.81 4.91
N LEU A 52 -1.02 13.75 5.28
CA LEU A 52 -0.41 12.43 5.49
C LEU A 52 0.31 11.94 4.24
N LEU A 53 -0.34 12.03 3.08
CA LEU A 53 0.24 11.63 1.81
C LEU A 53 1.52 12.43 1.51
N GLN A 54 1.48 13.74 1.68
CA GLN A 54 2.63 14.62 1.48
C GLN A 54 3.78 14.28 2.43
N GLU A 55 3.50 14.06 3.70
CA GLU A 55 4.52 13.72 4.71
C GLU A 55 5.18 12.37 4.43
N VAL A 56 4.40 11.37 4.03
CA VAL A 56 4.92 10.06 3.63
C VAL A 56 5.78 10.18 2.37
N MET A 57 5.30 10.91 1.38
CA MET A 57 6.04 11.15 0.14
C MET A 57 7.35 11.89 0.39
N PHE A 58 7.32 12.92 1.23
CA PHE A 58 8.53 13.64 1.62
C PHE A 58 9.56 12.72 2.29
N ARG A 59 9.11 11.81 3.13
CA ARG A 59 10.00 10.85 3.82
C ARG A 59 10.78 9.97 2.84
N PHE A 60 10.14 9.53 1.76
CA PHE A 60 10.78 8.66 0.77
C PHE A 60 11.64 9.45 -0.24
N PHE A 61 11.19 10.58 -0.68
CA PHE A 61 11.80 11.29 -1.80
C PHE A 61 12.72 12.46 -1.40
N GLN A 62 12.55 13.08 -0.25
CA GLN A 62 13.46 14.10 0.32
C GLN A 62 14.14 15.04 -0.71
N ASN A 63 13.38 15.68 -1.57
CA ASN A 63 13.87 16.52 -2.67
C ASN A 63 14.47 15.78 -3.87
N SER A 64 14.34 14.48 -3.92
CA SER A 64 14.69 13.66 -5.10
C SER A 64 13.43 13.24 -5.87
N LYS A 65 13.55 13.02 -7.17
CA LYS A 65 12.46 12.47 -8.00
C LYS A 65 12.35 10.96 -7.90
N THR A 66 13.36 10.31 -7.34
CA THR A 66 13.47 8.86 -7.22
C THR A 66 14.04 8.48 -5.86
N PHE A 67 13.78 7.26 -5.44
CA PHE A 67 14.42 6.66 -4.27
C PHE A 67 14.78 5.21 -4.52
N VAL A 68 15.72 4.70 -3.71
CA VAL A 68 16.08 3.30 -3.65
C VAL A 68 15.82 2.79 -2.24
N PHE A 69 15.08 1.70 -2.11
CA PHE A 69 14.86 1.05 -0.84
C PHE A 69 15.96 0.02 -0.56
N ASP A 70 16.56 0.07 0.63
CA ASP A 70 17.53 -0.95 1.07
C ASP A 70 16.79 -2.14 1.70
N PRO A 71 16.74 -3.30 1.02
CA PRO A 71 16.06 -4.48 1.54
C PRO A 71 16.73 -5.09 2.77
N GLY A 72 17.98 -4.69 3.07
CA GLY A 72 18.71 -5.12 4.27
C GLY A 72 18.19 -4.51 5.58
N ILE A 73 17.45 -3.40 5.53
CA ILE A 73 16.97 -2.70 6.73
C ILE A 73 15.72 -3.38 7.30
N ALA A 74 14.73 -3.66 6.45
CA ALA A 74 13.46 -4.29 6.84
C ALA A 74 12.67 -4.72 5.58
N ARG A 75 11.62 -5.51 5.79
CA ARG A 75 10.64 -5.72 4.70
C ARG A 75 9.96 -4.39 4.40
N PHE A 76 9.86 -4.02 3.12
CA PHE A 76 9.29 -2.75 2.69
C PHE A 76 7.91 -2.48 3.33
N ARG A 77 7.02 -3.46 3.35
CA ARG A 77 5.69 -3.33 3.96
C ARG A 77 5.76 -2.93 5.44
N THR A 78 6.64 -3.55 6.21
CA THR A 78 6.82 -3.24 7.63
C THR A 78 7.36 -1.82 7.83
N TYR A 79 8.35 -1.44 7.05
CA TYR A 79 8.92 -0.10 7.06
C TYR A 79 7.90 0.96 6.65
N PHE A 80 7.16 0.70 5.58
CA PHE A 80 6.10 1.56 5.08
C PHE A 80 4.98 1.78 6.11
N GLY A 81 4.53 0.69 6.74
CA GLY A 81 3.52 0.74 7.79
C GLY A 81 3.95 1.57 8.99
N ARG A 82 5.21 1.46 9.42
CA ARG A 82 5.77 2.27 10.52
C ARG A 82 5.79 3.76 10.19
N ILE A 83 6.18 4.11 8.97
CA ILE A 83 6.19 5.52 8.53
C ILE A 83 4.77 6.08 8.54
N ILE A 84 3.80 5.37 7.94
CA ILE A 84 2.40 5.81 7.91
C ILE A 84 1.88 5.98 9.33
N HIS A 85 2.07 5.01 10.19
CA HIS A 85 1.62 5.05 11.58
C HIS A 85 2.20 6.24 12.34
N GLY A 86 3.52 6.43 12.25
CA GLY A 86 4.20 7.57 12.89
C GLY A 86 3.67 8.93 12.40
N LYS A 87 3.41 9.06 11.10
CA LYS A 87 2.87 10.31 10.53
C LYS A 87 1.41 10.54 10.92
N ILE A 88 0.59 9.51 11.01
CA ILE A 88 -0.78 9.60 11.52
C ILE A 88 -0.77 10.12 12.97
N ILE A 89 0.08 9.56 13.81
CA ILE A 89 0.24 10.00 15.20
C ILE A 89 0.65 11.48 15.25
N ASP A 90 1.62 11.90 14.45
CA ASP A 90 2.07 13.29 14.40
C ASP A 90 0.94 14.25 14.02
N ILE A 91 0.11 13.88 13.05
CA ILE A 91 -1.04 14.69 12.63
C ILE A 91 -2.09 14.77 13.75
N LEU A 92 -2.41 13.65 14.39
CA LEU A 92 -3.36 13.63 15.50
C LEU A 92 -2.89 14.46 16.70
N ARG A 93 -1.60 14.47 16.98
CA ARG A 93 -1.01 15.30 18.05
C ARG A 93 -1.08 16.81 17.78
N LYS A 94 -1.09 17.22 16.52
CA LYS A 94 -1.21 18.63 16.12
C LYS A 94 -2.63 19.17 16.23
N ARG A 95 -3.63 18.31 16.44
CA ARG A 95 -5.00 18.76 16.69
C ARG A 95 -5.09 19.55 17.99
N PRO A 96 -5.87 20.65 18.02
CA PRO A 96 -6.11 21.34 19.28
C PRO A 96 -6.77 20.41 20.28
N PRO A 97 -6.48 20.53 21.60
CA PRO A 97 -7.02 19.65 22.61
C PRO A 97 -8.53 19.85 22.71
N VAL A 98 -9.30 18.91 22.16
CA VAL A 98 -10.70 18.71 22.51
C VAL A 98 -10.69 17.74 23.66
N SER A 99 -11.39 18.08 24.75
CA SER A 99 -11.43 17.41 26.06
C SER A 99 -11.78 15.93 25.99
N GLN A 100 -10.88 15.10 25.52
CA GLN A 100 -10.90 13.65 25.70
C GLN A 100 -9.51 13.18 26.14
N PRO A 101 -9.43 12.24 27.09
CA PRO A 101 -8.13 11.71 27.53
C PRO A 101 -7.44 11.07 26.33
N VAL A 102 -6.40 11.74 25.85
CA VAL A 102 -5.47 11.17 24.88
C VAL A 102 -4.70 10.09 25.62
N GLU A 103 -4.84 8.83 25.21
CA GLU A 103 -3.87 7.83 25.58
C GLU A 103 -2.48 8.38 25.26
N THR A 104 -1.62 8.38 26.24
CA THR A 104 -0.24 8.87 26.15
C THR A 104 0.49 8.08 25.05
N LEU A 105 0.64 8.69 23.90
CA LEU A 105 1.40 8.14 22.80
C LEU A 105 2.89 8.38 23.02
N PRO A 106 3.78 7.44 22.62
CA PRO A 106 5.22 7.57 22.78
C PRO A 106 5.75 8.86 22.13
N GLU A 107 6.72 9.51 22.77
CA GLU A 107 7.28 10.81 22.34
C GLU A 107 8.17 10.74 21.10
N ASP A 108 8.69 9.55 20.72
CA ASP A 108 9.56 9.37 19.56
C ASP A 108 9.02 8.26 18.63
N PRO A 109 8.83 8.55 17.31
CA PRO A 109 8.46 7.53 16.33
C PRO A 109 9.49 6.41 16.19
N ALA A 110 10.75 6.65 16.56
CA ALA A 110 11.81 5.64 16.58
C ALA A 110 11.71 4.72 17.80
N ASP A 111 11.12 5.19 18.90
CA ASP A 111 10.86 4.46 20.14
C ASP A 111 9.42 3.94 20.23
N ALA A 112 8.62 4.09 19.17
CA ALA A 112 7.39 3.35 19.05
C ALA A 112 7.76 1.89 18.93
N ASP A 113 8.11 1.34 20.10
CA ASP A 113 8.27 -0.08 20.30
C ASP A 113 7.06 -0.79 19.72
N ASP A 114 7.31 -1.94 19.16
CA ASP A 114 6.47 -2.95 18.56
C ASP A 114 5.11 -3.24 19.25
N GLY A 115 4.51 -2.25 19.88
CA GLY A 115 3.09 -2.26 20.19
C GLY A 115 2.34 -2.13 18.88
N PRO A 116 1.94 -3.24 18.24
CA PRO A 116 1.29 -3.12 16.96
C PRO A 116 -0.03 -2.42 17.20
N ASP A 117 -0.26 -1.34 16.47
CA ASP A 117 -1.62 -1.00 16.14
C ASP A 117 -2.14 -2.17 15.27
N ASP A 118 -2.64 -3.21 15.93
CA ASP A 118 -3.09 -4.44 15.25
C ASP A 118 -4.14 -4.14 14.20
N ILE A 119 -4.96 -3.12 14.42
CA ILE A 119 -5.97 -2.66 13.47
C ILE A 119 -5.28 -2.09 12.22
N LEU A 120 -4.30 -1.23 12.40
CA LEU A 120 -3.57 -0.62 11.27
C LEU A 120 -2.76 -1.68 10.51
N ASN A 121 -2.08 -2.56 11.21
CA ASN A 121 -1.33 -3.65 10.59
C ASN A 121 -2.24 -4.62 9.82
N THR A 122 -3.40 -4.95 10.37
CA THR A 122 -4.38 -5.80 9.71
C THR A 122 -4.95 -5.11 8.47
N ALA A 123 -5.30 -3.83 8.56
CA ALA A 123 -5.78 -3.05 7.44
C ALA A 123 -4.70 -2.90 6.36
N LEU A 124 -3.46 -2.61 6.73
CA LEU A 124 -2.34 -2.54 5.79
C LEU A 124 -2.13 -3.88 5.06
N LEU A 125 -2.22 -4.99 5.78
CA LEU A 125 -2.10 -6.32 5.18
C LEU A 125 -3.24 -6.60 4.19
N TYR A 126 -4.46 -6.19 4.53
CA TYR A 126 -5.62 -6.34 3.66
C TYR A 126 -5.44 -5.52 2.37
N GLU A 127 -5.15 -4.23 2.49
CA GLU A 127 -4.91 -3.35 1.35
C GLU A 127 -3.73 -3.84 0.49
N TRP A 128 -2.67 -4.35 1.12
CA TRP A 128 -1.53 -4.91 0.42
C TRP A 128 -1.89 -6.14 -0.40
N ARG A 129 -2.69 -7.03 0.16
CA ARG A 129 -3.19 -8.22 -0.56
C ARG A 129 -4.09 -7.83 -1.72
N ALA A 130 -4.97 -6.86 -1.53
CA ALA A 130 -5.83 -6.34 -2.59
C ALA A 130 -5.00 -5.73 -3.73
N LEU A 131 -3.93 -5.02 -3.41
CA LEU A 131 -3.01 -4.46 -4.39
C LEU A 131 -2.30 -5.55 -5.21
N ILE A 132 -1.77 -6.57 -4.54
CA ILE A 132 -1.12 -7.71 -5.21
C ILE A 132 -2.12 -8.46 -6.11
N LEU A 133 -3.33 -8.69 -5.62
CA LEU A 133 -4.39 -9.32 -6.42
C LEU A 133 -4.74 -8.49 -7.65
N HIS A 134 -4.89 -7.17 -7.48
CA HIS A 134 -5.13 -6.28 -8.60
C HIS A 134 -4.03 -6.37 -9.67
N ASP A 135 -2.76 -6.37 -9.25
CA ASP A 135 -1.62 -6.51 -10.17
C ASP A 135 -1.61 -7.85 -10.89
N ALA A 136 -1.88 -8.93 -10.16
CA ALA A 136 -1.97 -10.25 -10.74
C ALA A 136 -3.11 -10.34 -11.76
N MET A 137 -4.26 -9.74 -11.47
CA MET A 137 -5.40 -9.67 -12.38
C MET A 137 -5.09 -8.86 -13.64
N GLU A 138 -4.43 -7.73 -13.51
CA GLU A 138 -4.00 -6.91 -14.66
C GLU A 138 -3.00 -7.65 -15.56
N LEU A 139 -2.08 -8.41 -14.98
CA LEU A 139 -1.16 -9.26 -15.73
C LEU A 139 -1.93 -10.38 -16.46
N LEU A 140 -2.81 -11.07 -15.74
CA LEU A 140 -3.61 -12.15 -16.31
C LEU A 140 -4.48 -11.67 -17.48
N ARG A 141 -5.09 -10.49 -17.34
CA ARG A 141 -5.91 -9.88 -18.39
C ARG A 141 -5.17 -9.69 -19.71
N LYS A 142 -3.86 -9.46 -19.65
CA LYS A 142 -3.01 -9.28 -20.83
C LYS A 142 -2.57 -10.58 -21.47
N GLU A 143 -2.58 -11.68 -20.71
CA GLU A 143 -2.01 -12.97 -21.11
C GLU A 143 -3.05 -13.98 -21.59
N VAL A 144 -4.33 -13.78 -21.26
CA VAL A 144 -5.39 -14.74 -21.59
C VAL A 144 -6.44 -14.13 -22.50
N GLU A 145 -7.16 -14.99 -23.21
CA GLU A 145 -8.31 -14.57 -24.02
C GLU A 145 -9.36 -13.84 -23.15
N PRO A 146 -9.99 -12.76 -23.67
CA PRO A 146 -10.96 -11.97 -22.91
C PRO A 146 -12.07 -12.78 -22.25
N ILE A 147 -12.60 -13.81 -22.94
CA ILE A 147 -13.65 -14.65 -22.39
C ILE A 147 -13.16 -15.49 -21.21
N THR A 148 -11.93 -15.97 -21.29
CA THR A 148 -11.29 -16.75 -20.21
C THR A 148 -11.07 -15.85 -18.99
N TYR A 149 -10.62 -14.62 -19.20
CA TYR A 149 -10.46 -13.63 -18.13
C TYR A 149 -11.80 -13.31 -17.46
N CYS A 150 -12.84 -13.03 -18.24
CA CYS A 150 -14.17 -12.75 -17.69
C CYS A 150 -14.72 -13.93 -16.88
N ALA A 151 -14.56 -15.16 -17.38
CA ALA A 151 -14.98 -16.36 -16.65
C ALA A 151 -14.22 -16.51 -15.32
N PHE A 152 -12.92 -16.28 -15.33
CA PHE A 152 -12.10 -16.31 -14.13
C PHE A 152 -12.52 -15.24 -13.12
N GLU A 153 -12.74 -14.01 -13.58
CA GLU A 153 -13.17 -12.90 -12.74
C GLU A 153 -14.51 -13.16 -12.07
N LEU A 154 -15.48 -13.66 -12.84
CA LEU A 154 -16.80 -14.00 -12.32
C LEU A 154 -16.74 -15.13 -11.28
N TYR A 155 -15.95 -16.15 -11.54
CA TYR A 155 -15.85 -17.30 -10.64
C TYR A 155 -15.00 -17.01 -9.40
N MET A 156 -13.83 -16.43 -9.56
CA MET A 156 -12.84 -16.28 -8.49
C MET A 156 -13.00 -14.99 -7.68
N VAL A 157 -13.38 -13.90 -8.33
CA VAL A 157 -13.45 -12.58 -7.68
C VAL A 157 -14.86 -12.27 -7.21
N GLN A 158 -15.87 -12.58 -8.04
CA GLN A 158 -17.27 -12.35 -7.71
C GLN A 158 -17.96 -13.57 -7.08
N GLU A 159 -17.20 -14.65 -6.88
CA GLU A 159 -17.68 -15.89 -6.24
C GLU A 159 -18.94 -16.48 -6.92
N MET A 160 -19.10 -16.25 -8.22
CA MET A 160 -20.22 -16.76 -8.97
C MET A 160 -20.10 -18.26 -9.15
N PRO A 161 -21.18 -19.06 -8.93
CA PRO A 161 -21.17 -20.50 -9.18
C PRO A 161 -20.78 -20.84 -10.61
N ILE A 162 -19.98 -21.89 -10.79
CA ILE A 162 -19.39 -22.25 -12.09
C ILE A 162 -20.45 -22.54 -13.16
N ASP A 163 -21.59 -23.09 -12.78
CA ASP A 163 -22.72 -23.36 -13.66
C ASP A 163 -23.35 -22.06 -14.23
N GLN A 164 -23.25 -20.94 -13.51
CA GLN A 164 -23.69 -19.65 -13.99
C GLN A 164 -22.63 -18.93 -14.85
N VAL A 165 -21.36 -19.26 -14.68
CA VAL A 165 -20.27 -18.69 -15.49
C VAL A 165 -20.23 -19.27 -16.89
N ILE A 166 -20.58 -20.56 -17.04
CA ILE A 166 -20.51 -21.30 -18.32
C ILE A 166 -21.84 -21.31 -19.08
N SER A 167 -22.88 -20.73 -18.54
CA SER A 167 -24.16 -20.57 -19.24
C SER A 167 -24.17 -19.35 -20.15
#